data_2198e6c68845b5de7a03c19631fa964e
#
_entry.id   2198e6c68845b5de7a03c19631fa964e
#
_cell.length_a   1.000
_cell.length_b   1.000
_cell.length_c   1.000
_cell.angle_alpha   90.00
_cell.angle_beta   90.00
_cell.angle_gamma   90.00
#
_symmetry.space_group_name_H-M   'P 1'
#
loop_
_entity.id
_entity.type
_entity.pdbx_description
1 polymer ?
#
loop_
_entity_poly.entity_id
_entity_poly.type
_entity_poly.pdbx_seq_one_letter_code
_entity_poly.pdbx_strand_id
1 'polypeptide(L)'
;MRNIFIIYAGLIMLFATTISGCKTIYPGEVGFIIKKGMIKPGILTQGRHHYNPFVSKICKFNTRIAEFSTIMSPPTKEGLEVKVDLTVLYHIKPEAAPDIYTNVGMDYGKKIVVNNFMAIVREYTMKYTAIELLNERETIEKNIEDKLKTDISTYGIILDDVLVKDIDMPTEVLHAIENKAKAEQIAKQTKLELQTKREQEDFDIETKEKELKFSLEKQKNDSLMMQIDANAIKNYQNTLNQSLTDKLLKFKSIEITKELVKSPNAKIIITDGKTMMLNNISDK
;
A
#
# COMPACT_ATOMS: atom_id res chain seq x y z
N MET A 1 -61.74 26.71 73.89
CA MET A 1 -61.72 26.30 72.42
C MET A 1 -60.69 27.10 71.62
N ARG A 2 -60.54 28.40 71.80
CA ARG A 2 -59.64 29.28 71.04
C ARG A 2 -58.13 28.92 71.22
N ASN A 3 -57.72 28.56 72.43
CA ASN A 3 -56.32 28.18 72.70
C ASN A 3 -55.94 26.79 72.14
N ILE A 4 -56.87 25.84 72.01
CA ILE A 4 -56.66 24.54 71.41
C ILE A 4 -56.50 24.68 69.92
N PHE A 5 -57.25 25.60 69.28
CA PHE A 5 -57.14 25.88 67.87
C PHE A 5 -55.76 26.48 67.48
N ILE A 6 -55.24 27.37 68.33
CA ILE A 6 -53.91 27.98 68.14
C ILE A 6 -52.82 26.94 68.33
N ILE A 7 -52.96 26.00 69.26
CA ILE A 7 -51.97 24.91 69.43
C ILE A 7 -51.98 23.96 68.24
N TYR A 8 -53.13 23.56 67.69
CA TYR A 8 -53.28 22.77 66.52
C TYR A 8 -52.76 23.49 65.27
N ALA A 9 -53.03 24.78 65.10
CA ALA A 9 -52.52 25.59 64.03
C ALA A 9 -50.98 25.71 64.09
N GLY A 10 -50.42 25.88 65.28
CA GLY A 10 -48.96 25.87 65.49
C GLY A 10 -48.31 24.53 65.21
N LEU A 11 -48.96 23.41 65.59
CA LEU A 11 -48.47 22.04 65.31
C LEU A 11 -48.54 21.72 63.84
N ILE A 12 -49.58 22.14 63.12
CA ILE A 12 -49.68 21.98 61.64
C ILE A 12 -48.65 22.84 60.95
N MET A 13 -48.39 24.04 61.39
CA MET A 13 -47.37 24.93 60.85
C MET A 13 -45.93 24.38 61.06
N LEU A 14 -45.66 23.79 62.22
CA LEU A 14 -44.41 23.12 62.55
C LEU A 14 -44.21 21.84 61.70
N PHE A 15 -45.29 21.10 61.47
CA PHE A 15 -45.23 19.88 60.61
C PHE A 15 -45.04 20.21 59.13
N ALA A 16 -45.57 21.34 58.66
CA ALA A 16 -45.41 21.79 57.27
C ALA A 16 -43.98 22.25 56.97
N THR A 17 -43.17 22.66 57.96
CA THR A 17 -41.77 23.09 57.73
C THR A 17 -40.77 21.95 57.69
N THR A 18 -41.14 20.73 58.11
CA THR A 18 -40.21 19.58 58.18
C THR A 18 -40.20 18.66 56.93
N ILE A 19 -41.08 18.87 55.94
CA ILE A 19 -41.14 18.07 54.76
C ILE A 19 -40.10 18.61 53.76
N SER A 20 -38.82 18.35 54.01
CA SER A 20 -37.71 18.57 53.04
C SER A 20 -37.40 17.29 52.33
N GLY A 21 -37.64 17.26 51.02
CA GLY A 21 -37.13 16.18 50.17
C GLY A 21 -35.62 16.30 50.06
N CYS A 22 -34.94 15.15 50.04
CA CYS A 22 -33.51 15.10 49.82
C CYS A 22 -33.20 14.18 48.61
N LYS A 23 -32.40 14.66 47.69
CA LYS A 23 -31.95 13.87 46.52
C LYS A 23 -30.44 13.95 46.39
N THR A 24 -29.81 12.80 46.28
CA THR A 24 -28.36 12.71 46.12
C THR A 24 -28.02 12.63 44.63
N ILE A 25 -27.07 13.45 44.19
CA ILE A 25 -26.48 13.43 42.84
C ILE A 25 -25.15 12.73 43.00
N TYR A 26 -24.96 11.66 42.24
CA TYR A 26 -23.73 10.85 42.28
C TYR A 26 -22.66 11.44 41.36
N PRO A 27 -21.36 11.09 41.55
CA PRO A 27 -20.31 11.43 40.62
C PRO A 27 -20.65 10.95 39.22
N GLY A 28 -20.48 11.81 38.18
CA GLY A 28 -20.88 11.54 36.81
C GLY A 28 -22.36 11.80 36.51
N GLU A 29 -23.09 12.40 37.45
CA GLU A 29 -24.44 12.95 37.24
C GLU A 29 -24.45 14.45 37.52
N VAL A 30 -25.33 15.15 36.84
CA VAL A 30 -25.67 16.53 37.12
C VAL A 30 -27.17 16.65 37.35
N GLY A 31 -27.57 17.60 38.16
CA GLY A 31 -28.98 17.87 38.42
C GLY A 31 -29.34 19.32 38.17
N PHE A 32 -30.61 19.57 37.97
CA PHE A 32 -31.20 20.90 37.99
C PHE A 32 -32.59 20.87 38.61
N ILE A 33 -33.02 22.02 39.13
CA ILE A 33 -34.30 22.15 39.82
C ILE A 33 -35.36 22.66 38.86
N ILE A 34 -36.45 21.94 38.76
CA ILE A 34 -37.68 22.39 38.13
C ILE A 34 -38.65 22.86 39.24
N LYS A 35 -38.98 24.14 39.26
CA LYS A 35 -39.89 24.72 40.20
C LYS A 35 -41.14 25.31 39.50
N LYS A 36 -42.34 24.81 39.85
CA LYS A 36 -43.59 25.25 39.21
C LYS A 36 -43.56 25.21 37.66
N GLY A 37 -42.92 24.17 37.09
CA GLY A 37 -42.79 24.02 35.64
C GLY A 37 -41.65 24.79 34.98
N MET A 38 -40.93 25.65 35.72
CA MET A 38 -39.80 26.41 35.22
C MET A 38 -38.48 25.82 35.69
N ILE A 39 -37.50 25.75 34.84
CA ILE A 39 -36.13 25.34 35.22
C ILE A 39 -35.47 26.53 35.91
N LYS A 40 -34.95 26.29 37.11
CA LYS A 40 -34.15 27.29 37.83
C LYS A 40 -32.75 27.37 37.20
N PRO A 41 -32.20 28.58 37.05
CA PRO A 41 -30.81 28.73 36.60
C PRO A 41 -29.86 28.09 37.63
N GLY A 42 -28.84 27.41 37.14
CA GLY A 42 -27.82 26.75 37.95
C GLY A 42 -27.91 25.23 37.89
N ILE A 43 -26.75 24.62 37.96
CA ILE A 43 -26.56 23.16 37.91
C ILE A 43 -26.23 22.70 39.33
N LEU A 44 -26.83 21.60 39.73
CA LEU A 44 -26.50 20.92 40.95
C LEU A 44 -25.38 19.92 40.68
N THR A 45 -24.26 20.13 41.35
CA THR A 45 -23.11 19.21 41.32
C THR A 45 -23.33 18.02 42.25
N GLN A 46 -22.35 17.08 42.26
CA GLN A 46 -22.38 15.93 43.16
C GLN A 46 -22.59 16.32 44.62
N GLY A 47 -23.43 15.54 45.32
CA GLY A 47 -23.73 15.75 46.73
C GLY A 47 -25.22 15.60 47.06
N ARG A 48 -25.56 15.88 48.31
CA ARG A 48 -26.92 15.83 48.80
C ARG A 48 -27.56 17.20 48.69
N HIS A 49 -28.68 17.28 47.98
CA HIS A 49 -29.43 18.52 47.77
C HIS A 49 -30.82 18.42 48.39
N HIS A 50 -31.16 19.43 49.16
CA HIS A 50 -32.48 19.57 49.78
C HIS A 50 -33.42 20.38 48.88
N TYR A 51 -34.63 19.93 48.75
CA TYR A 51 -35.64 20.60 47.94
C TYR A 51 -37.03 20.39 48.57
N ASN A 52 -37.96 21.25 48.24
CA ASN A 52 -39.35 21.09 48.66
C ASN A 52 -40.11 20.27 47.60
N PRO A 53 -40.53 19.01 47.90
CA PRO A 53 -41.16 18.11 46.93
C PRO A 53 -42.51 18.58 46.44
N PHE A 54 -43.21 19.46 47.17
CA PHE A 54 -44.50 19.99 46.77
C PHE A 54 -44.43 21.02 45.63
N VAL A 55 -43.35 21.74 45.54
CA VAL A 55 -43.21 22.87 44.59
C VAL A 55 -42.06 22.73 43.62
N SER A 56 -41.15 21.78 43.82
CA SER A 56 -39.97 21.60 43.00
C SER A 56 -39.63 20.11 42.81
N LYS A 57 -38.93 19.81 41.70
CA LYS A 57 -38.41 18.49 41.35
C LYS A 57 -36.96 18.65 40.93
N ILE A 58 -36.09 17.74 41.35
CA ILE A 58 -34.72 17.65 40.85
C ILE A 58 -34.71 16.62 39.73
N CYS A 59 -34.30 17.09 38.53
CA CYS A 59 -34.03 16.24 37.37
C CYS A 59 -32.54 15.92 37.34
N LYS A 60 -32.20 14.71 37.03
CA LYS A 60 -30.81 14.24 36.92
C LYS A 60 -30.48 13.85 35.50
N PHE A 61 -29.27 14.16 35.08
CA PHE A 61 -28.69 13.74 33.82
C PHE A 61 -27.38 13.01 34.05
N ASN A 62 -27.14 11.96 33.31
CA ASN A 62 -25.88 11.26 33.29
C ASN A 62 -24.92 12.02 32.35
N THR A 63 -23.73 12.35 32.85
CA THR A 63 -22.67 13.04 32.12
C THR A 63 -21.48 12.13 31.81
N ARG A 64 -21.61 10.84 32.12
CA ARG A 64 -20.60 9.86 31.75
C ARG A 64 -20.69 9.56 30.24
N ILE A 65 -19.59 9.05 29.71
CA ILE A 65 -19.57 8.57 28.32
C ILE A 65 -20.64 7.49 28.16
N ALA A 66 -21.53 7.72 27.23
CA ALA A 66 -22.54 6.77 26.79
C ALA A 66 -22.09 6.14 25.45
N GLU A 67 -22.36 4.86 25.31
CA GLU A 67 -22.09 4.10 24.10
C GLU A 67 -23.41 3.81 23.38
N PHE A 68 -23.40 3.98 22.05
CA PHE A 68 -24.43 3.46 21.17
C PHE A 68 -23.77 2.65 20.07
N SER A 69 -24.10 1.35 20.03
CA SER A 69 -23.61 0.40 19.05
C SER A 69 -24.76 -0.09 18.18
N THR A 70 -24.56 -0.17 16.89
CA THR A 70 -25.58 -0.64 15.95
C THR A 70 -24.97 -1.27 14.71
N ILE A 71 -25.69 -2.23 14.16
CA ILE A 71 -25.38 -2.83 12.87
C ILE A 71 -26.39 -2.28 11.87
N MET A 72 -25.90 -1.73 10.77
CA MET A 72 -26.75 -1.24 9.69
C MET A 72 -26.21 -1.69 8.33
N SER A 73 -27.11 -1.70 7.34
CA SER A 73 -26.75 -2.07 5.96
C SER A 73 -27.03 -0.91 5.01
N PRO A 74 -26.18 0.14 5.04
CA PRO A 74 -26.33 1.26 4.13
C PRO A 74 -25.93 0.88 2.71
N PRO A 75 -26.56 1.48 1.69
CA PRO A 75 -26.12 1.29 0.30
C PRO A 75 -24.82 2.03 0.04
N THR A 76 -23.98 1.45 -0.81
CA THR A 76 -22.77 2.08 -1.35
C THR A 76 -23.09 2.93 -2.58
N LYS A 77 -22.09 3.62 -3.14
CA LYS A 77 -22.18 4.35 -4.41
C LYS A 77 -22.65 3.48 -5.58
N GLU A 78 -22.34 2.18 -5.53
CA GLU A 78 -22.73 1.19 -6.54
C GLU A 78 -24.13 0.60 -6.28
N GLY A 79 -24.78 1.00 -5.19
CA GLY A 79 -26.10 0.47 -4.80
C GLY A 79 -26.03 -0.89 -4.09
N LEU A 80 -24.84 -1.34 -3.69
CA LEU A 80 -24.66 -2.57 -2.93
C LEU A 80 -24.93 -2.31 -1.45
N GLU A 81 -25.66 -3.18 -0.79
CA GLU A 81 -25.83 -3.12 0.67
C GLU A 81 -24.61 -3.75 1.37
N VAL A 82 -23.94 -2.96 2.17
CA VAL A 82 -22.77 -3.38 2.97
C VAL A 82 -23.15 -3.31 4.43
N LYS A 83 -23.01 -4.43 5.15
CA LYS A 83 -23.29 -4.48 6.57
C LYS A 83 -22.11 -3.90 7.35
N VAL A 84 -22.39 -2.88 8.16
CA VAL A 84 -21.39 -2.15 8.93
C VAL A 84 -21.75 -2.19 10.40
N ASP A 85 -20.81 -2.62 11.26
CA ASP A 85 -20.92 -2.54 12.71
C ASP A 85 -20.26 -1.25 13.18
N LEU A 86 -21.06 -0.40 13.81
CA LEU A 86 -20.70 0.97 14.17
C LEU A 86 -20.96 1.23 15.63
N THR A 87 -20.05 1.97 16.24
CA THR A 87 -20.19 2.43 17.63
C THR A 87 -19.87 3.91 17.72
N VAL A 88 -20.68 4.65 18.46
CA VAL A 88 -20.44 6.05 18.78
C VAL A 88 -20.38 6.23 20.30
N LEU A 89 -19.36 6.94 20.75
CA LEU A 89 -19.15 7.31 22.15
C LEU A 89 -19.40 8.81 22.31
N TYR A 90 -20.23 9.17 23.24
CA TYR A 90 -20.60 10.57 23.47
C TYR A 90 -20.96 10.84 24.91
N HIS A 91 -20.85 12.10 25.32
CA HIS A 91 -21.34 12.58 26.59
C HIS A 91 -21.91 14.00 26.47
N ILE A 92 -22.61 14.48 27.49
CA ILE A 92 -23.16 15.85 27.52
C ILE A 92 -22.29 16.78 28.33
N LYS A 93 -22.24 18.04 27.93
CA LYS A 93 -21.72 19.09 28.79
C LYS A 93 -22.66 19.27 29.96
N PRO A 94 -22.16 19.30 31.22
CA PRO A 94 -23.00 19.51 32.40
C PRO A 94 -23.90 20.71 32.28
N GLU A 95 -23.40 21.80 31.72
CA GLU A 95 -24.08 23.08 31.56
C GLU A 95 -25.24 23.03 30.58
N ALA A 96 -25.18 22.12 29.61
CA ALA A 96 -26.19 21.96 28.56
C ALA A 96 -27.39 21.10 29.00
N ALA A 97 -27.30 20.41 30.14
CA ALA A 97 -28.36 19.50 30.60
C ALA A 97 -29.75 20.16 30.73
N PRO A 98 -29.90 21.40 31.24
CA PRO A 98 -31.20 22.07 31.30
C PRO A 98 -31.79 22.38 29.93
N ASP A 99 -30.96 22.82 28.99
CA ASP A 99 -31.36 23.17 27.62
C ASP A 99 -31.73 21.92 26.81
N ILE A 100 -30.95 20.85 26.95
CA ILE A 100 -31.26 19.54 26.36
C ILE A 100 -32.60 19.04 26.87
N TYR A 101 -32.83 19.14 28.18
CA TYR A 101 -34.12 18.72 28.76
C TYR A 101 -35.30 19.52 28.21
N THR A 102 -35.14 20.82 28.03
CA THR A 102 -36.19 21.71 27.55
C THR A 102 -36.53 21.46 26.10
N ASN A 103 -35.50 21.34 25.24
CA ASN A 103 -35.67 21.32 23.81
C ASN A 103 -35.88 19.91 23.26
N VAL A 104 -35.29 18.89 23.90
CA VAL A 104 -35.23 17.51 23.37
C VAL A 104 -35.87 16.49 24.31
N GLY A 105 -35.64 16.67 25.64
CA GLY A 105 -36.05 15.74 26.67
C GLY A 105 -34.97 14.78 27.11
N MET A 106 -35.38 13.71 27.81
CA MET A 106 -34.46 12.72 28.38
C MET A 106 -33.88 11.77 27.32
N ASP A 107 -34.58 11.59 26.17
CA ASP A 107 -34.19 10.68 25.08
C ASP A 107 -33.29 11.36 24.04
N TYR A 108 -32.47 12.33 24.48
CA TYR A 108 -31.61 13.12 23.60
C TYR A 108 -30.62 12.25 22.78
N GLY A 109 -30.08 11.19 23.38
CA GLY A 109 -29.17 10.27 22.74
C GLY A 109 -29.76 9.69 21.45
N LYS A 110 -30.99 9.11 21.56
CA LYS A 110 -31.69 8.56 20.43
C LYS A 110 -32.12 9.61 19.41
N LYS A 111 -32.67 10.73 19.88
CA LYS A 111 -33.24 11.76 19.00
C LYS A 111 -32.19 12.56 18.23
N ILE A 112 -31.07 12.90 18.89
CA ILE A 112 -30.00 13.71 18.28
C ILE A 112 -28.87 12.85 17.81
N VAL A 113 -28.20 12.11 18.72
CA VAL A 113 -26.95 11.43 18.38
C VAL A 113 -27.19 10.30 17.39
N VAL A 114 -28.08 9.37 17.73
CA VAL A 114 -28.35 8.18 16.91
C VAL A 114 -28.86 8.54 15.52
N ASN A 115 -29.85 9.44 15.45
CA ASN A 115 -30.45 9.80 14.16
C ASN A 115 -29.47 10.55 13.26
N ASN A 116 -28.68 11.50 13.79
CA ASN A 116 -27.65 12.19 13.01
C ASN A 116 -26.54 11.22 12.59
N PHE A 117 -26.09 10.37 13.50
CA PHE A 117 -25.09 9.37 13.20
C PHE A 117 -25.49 8.45 12.04
N MET A 118 -26.70 7.86 12.11
CA MET A 118 -27.22 7.00 11.04
C MET A 118 -27.37 7.74 9.71
N ALA A 119 -27.77 9.01 9.75
CA ALA A 119 -27.91 9.82 8.53
C ALA A 119 -26.54 10.12 7.89
N ILE A 120 -25.57 10.51 8.71
CA ILE A 120 -24.22 10.81 8.26
C ILE A 120 -23.54 9.56 7.70
N VAL A 121 -23.64 8.43 8.40
CA VAL A 121 -23.08 7.17 7.93
C VAL A 121 -23.64 6.81 6.55
N ARG A 122 -24.97 6.89 6.38
CA ARG A 122 -25.59 6.62 5.09
C ARG A 122 -25.12 7.60 4.01
N GLU A 123 -24.99 8.89 4.33
CA GLU A 123 -24.50 9.89 3.39
C GLU A 123 -23.07 9.58 2.91
N TYR A 124 -22.19 9.19 3.86
CA TYR A 124 -20.80 8.88 3.50
C TYR A 124 -20.68 7.55 2.75
N THR A 125 -21.38 6.49 3.17
CA THR A 125 -21.33 5.21 2.46
C THR A 125 -21.78 5.32 1.01
N MET A 126 -22.75 6.17 0.71
CA MET A 126 -23.20 6.44 -0.66
C MET A 126 -22.18 7.19 -1.54
N LYS A 127 -21.12 7.77 -0.97
CA LYS A 127 -20.06 8.46 -1.71
C LYS A 127 -18.96 7.51 -2.16
N TYR A 128 -18.82 6.36 -1.50
CA TYR A 128 -17.75 5.40 -1.71
C TYR A 128 -18.24 4.09 -2.31
N THR A 129 -17.38 3.44 -3.09
CA THR A 129 -17.60 2.06 -3.54
C THR A 129 -17.34 1.09 -2.40
N ALA A 130 -17.80 -0.16 -2.53
CA ALA A 130 -17.55 -1.19 -1.52
C ALA A 130 -16.04 -1.41 -1.25
N ILE A 131 -15.22 -1.34 -2.28
CA ILE A 131 -13.76 -1.47 -2.16
C ILE A 131 -13.14 -0.27 -1.45
N GLU A 132 -13.56 0.95 -1.77
CA GLU A 132 -13.09 2.17 -1.13
C GLU A 132 -13.45 2.20 0.35
N LEU A 133 -14.65 1.69 0.74
CA LEU A 133 -15.04 1.57 2.14
C LEU A 133 -14.07 0.70 2.97
N LEU A 134 -13.46 -0.33 2.37
CA LEU A 134 -12.45 -1.15 3.04
C LEU A 134 -11.10 -0.45 3.11
N ASN A 135 -10.66 0.13 1.98
CA ASN A 135 -9.32 0.67 1.85
C ASN A 135 -9.16 2.03 2.56
N GLU A 136 -10.22 2.85 2.58
CA GLU A 136 -10.21 4.20 3.12
C GLU A 136 -10.97 4.33 4.44
N ARG A 137 -11.10 3.21 5.16
CA ARG A 137 -11.88 3.12 6.40
C ARG A 137 -11.53 4.24 7.39
N GLU A 138 -10.24 4.46 7.68
CA GLU A 138 -9.78 5.49 8.62
C GLU A 138 -10.17 6.91 8.17
N THR A 139 -10.08 7.19 6.88
CA THR A 139 -10.48 8.48 6.32
C THR A 139 -11.98 8.70 6.44
N ILE A 140 -12.77 7.67 6.18
CA ILE A 140 -14.22 7.71 6.27
C ILE A 140 -14.66 7.87 7.71
N GLU A 141 -14.08 7.14 8.65
CA GLU A 141 -14.31 7.22 10.08
C GLU A 141 -14.10 8.66 10.59
N LYS A 142 -12.95 9.25 10.22
CA LYS A 142 -12.63 10.63 10.58
C LYS A 142 -13.61 11.64 9.98
N ASN A 143 -13.99 11.47 8.72
CA ASN A 143 -14.97 12.36 8.09
C ASN A 143 -16.36 12.29 8.76
N ILE A 144 -16.79 11.08 9.16
CA ILE A 144 -18.03 10.86 9.90
C ILE A 144 -17.93 11.52 11.29
N GLU A 145 -16.78 11.34 11.97
CA GLU A 145 -16.50 11.94 13.29
C GLU A 145 -16.59 13.47 13.21
N ASP A 146 -15.85 14.10 12.31
CA ASP A 146 -15.79 15.57 12.16
C ASP A 146 -17.19 16.16 11.86
N LYS A 147 -17.95 15.51 10.99
CA LYS A 147 -19.30 15.93 10.64
C LYS A 147 -20.25 15.78 11.82
N LEU A 148 -20.24 14.62 12.46
CA LEU A 148 -21.11 14.33 13.61
C LEU A 148 -20.78 15.28 14.78
N LYS A 149 -19.50 15.50 15.07
CA LYS A 149 -19.02 16.42 16.10
C LYS A 149 -19.54 17.84 15.89
N THR A 150 -19.51 18.30 14.65
CA THR A 150 -20.05 19.61 14.29
C THR A 150 -21.56 19.69 14.54
N ASP A 151 -22.29 18.70 14.06
CA ASP A 151 -23.75 18.69 14.10
C ASP A 151 -24.30 18.56 15.54
N ILE A 152 -23.70 17.70 16.39
CA ILE A 152 -24.20 17.50 17.77
C ILE A 152 -23.67 18.52 18.77
N SER A 153 -22.55 19.19 18.48
CA SER A 153 -21.97 20.19 19.38
C SER A 153 -22.90 21.37 19.62
N THR A 154 -23.76 21.70 18.66
CA THR A 154 -24.77 22.76 18.77
C THR A 154 -25.79 22.53 19.90
N TYR A 155 -25.97 21.25 20.24
CA TYR A 155 -26.88 20.85 21.35
C TYR A 155 -26.15 20.71 22.69
N GLY A 156 -24.84 20.99 22.75
CA GLY A 156 -24.05 20.79 23.96
C GLY A 156 -23.68 19.33 24.26
N ILE A 157 -23.71 18.49 23.21
CA ILE A 157 -23.25 17.10 23.26
C ILE A 157 -21.83 17.06 22.72
N ILE A 158 -20.95 16.34 23.41
CA ILE A 158 -19.57 16.12 23.02
C ILE A 158 -19.48 14.71 22.41
N LEU A 159 -18.91 14.62 21.23
CA LEU A 159 -18.50 13.37 20.64
C LEU A 159 -17.12 13.01 21.18
N ASP A 160 -16.99 11.83 21.76
CA ASP A 160 -15.72 11.29 22.24
C ASP A 160 -15.01 10.49 21.15
N ASP A 161 -15.76 9.59 20.49
CA ASP A 161 -15.17 8.74 19.43
C ASP A 161 -16.26 8.16 18.52
N VAL A 162 -15.86 7.80 17.30
CA VAL A 162 -16.65 7.03 16.34
C VAL A 162 -15.81 5.84 15.90
N LEU A 163 -16.33 4.64 16.07
CA LEU A 163 -15.64 3.40 15.75
C LEU A 163 -16.41 2.63 14.67
N VAL A 164 -15.75 2.33 13.60
CA VAL A 164 -16.22 1.37 12.60
C VAL A 164 -15.59 0.01 12.94
N LYS A 165 -16.35 -0.91 13.56
CA LYS A 165 -15.81 -2.18 14.05
C LYS A 165 -15.56 -3.17 12.93
N ASP A 166 -16.57 -3.39 12.10
CA ASP A 166 -16.48 -4.36 11.01
C ASP A 166 -17.29 -3.90 9.79
N ILE A 167 -16.82 -4.33 8.62
CA ILE A 167 -17.48 -4.08 7.33
C ILE A 167 -17.63 -5.43 6.64
N ASP A 168 -18.83 -6.00 6.70
CA ASP A 168 -19.17 -7.28 6.10
C ASP A 168 -19.80 -7.08 4.72
N MET A 169 -19.22 -7.71 3.72
CA MET A 169 -19.65 -7.58 2.32
C MET A 169 -20.34 -8.83 1.82
N PRO A 170 -21.28 -8.70 0.89
CA PRO A 170 -21.83 -9.84 0.19
C PRO A 170 -20.75 -10.69 -0.49
N THR A 171 -20.90 -12.01 -0.45
CA THR A 171 -19.92 -12.96 -0.99
C THR A 171 -19.63 -12.76 -2.47
N GLU A 172 -20.66 -12.35 -3.23
CA GLU A 172 -20.53 -12.04 -4.66
C GLU A 172 -19.54 -10.89 -4.92
N VAL A 173 -19.57 -9.88 -4.05
CA VAL A 173 -18.67 -8.72 -4.13
C VAL A 173 -17.25 -9.12 -3.78
N LEU A 174 -17.06 -9.92 -2.72
CA LEU A 174 -15.75 -10.45 -2.35
C LEU A 174 -15.12 -11.26 -3.49
N HIS A 175 -15.89 -12.15 -4.13
CA HIS A 175 -15.41 -12.89 -5.29
C HIS A 175 -15.08 -11.99 -6.49
N ALA A 176 -15.86 -10.93 -6.74
CA ALA A 176 -15.54 -9.97 -7.80
C ALA A 176 -14.23 -9.22 -7.51
N ILE A 177 -14.01 -8.80 -6.27
CA ILE A 177 -12.77 -8.16 -5.81
C ILE A 177 -11.57 -9.10 -5.95
N GLU A 178 -11.71 -10.34 -5.49
CA GLU A 178 -10.66 -11.36 -5.62
C GLU A 178 -10.30 -11.63 -7.09
N ASN A 179 -11.30 -11.79 -7.94
CA ASN A 179 -11.08 -12.02 -9.37
C ASN A 179 -10.41 -10.81 -10.05
N LYS A 180 -10.80 -9.59 -9.71
CA LYS A 180 -10.15 -8.37 -10.19
C LYS A 180 -8.70 -8.30 -9.72
N ALA A 181 -8.44 -8.53 -8.44
CA ALA A 181 -7.08 -8.54 -7.88
C ALA A 181 -6.20 -9.60 -8.56
N LYS A 182 -6.73 -10.81 -8.78
CA LYS A 182 -6.03 -11.87 -9.53
C LYS A 182 -5.72 -11.45 -10.96
N ALA A 183 -6.69 -10.86 -11.66
CA ALA A 183 -6.50 -10.37 -13.03
C ALA A 183 -5.44 -9.26 -13.10
N GLU A 184 -5.44 -8.31 -12.17
CA GLU A 184 -4.44 -7.26 -12.08
C GLU A 184 -3.04 -7.82 -11.78
N GLN A 185 -2.96 -8.81 -10.90
CA GLN A 185 -1.70 -9.49 -10.57
C GLN A 185 -1.14 -10.24 -11.80
N ILE A 186 -1.98 -10.98 -12.53
CA ILE A 186 -1.60 -11.68 -13.77
C ILE A 186 -1.15 -10.66 -14.82
N ALA A 187 -1.88 -9.57 -15.02
CA ALA A 187 -1.49 -8.51 -15.96
C ALA A 187 -0.14 -7.89 -15.61
N LYS A 188 0.12 -7.64 -14.32
CA LYS A 188 1.41 -7.13 -13.84
C LYS A 188 2.54 -8.12 -14.07
N GLN A 189 2.29 -9.40 -13.80
CA GLN A 189 3.27 -10.48 -14.04
C GLN A 189 3.58 -10.60 -15.51
N THR A 190 2.57 -10.67 -16.39
CA THR A 190 2.75 -10.72 -17.85
C THR A 190 3.53 -9.52 -18.37
N LYS A 191 3.27 -8.32 -17.84
CA LYS A 191 4.04 -7.13 -18.20
C LYS A 191 5.51 -7.24 -17.83
N LEU A 192 5.82 -7.75 -16.64
CA LEU A 192 7.20 -8.00 -16.20
C LEU A 192 7.88 -9.07 -17.06
N GLU A 193 7.19 -10.16 -17.37
CA GLU A 193 7.72 -11.22 -18.24
C GLU A 193 8.04 -10.69 -19.64
N LEU A 194 7.16 -9.87 -20.22
CA LEU A 194 7.39 -9.23 -21.52
C LEU A 194 8.57 -8.25 -21.48
N GLN A 195 8.75 -7.50 -20.38
CA GLN A 195 9.91 -6.63 -20.21
C GLN A 195 11.21 -7.45 -20.14
N THR A 196 11.24 -8.47 -19.29
CA THR A 196 12.41 -9.35 -19.16
C THR A 196 12.77 -10.03 -20.49
N LYS A 197 11.73 -10.47 -21.24
CA LYS A 197 11.95 -11.08 -22.56
C LYS A 197 12.53 -10.10 -23.56
N ARG A 198 12.07 -8.85 -23.60
CA ARG A 198 12.63 -7.79 -24.45
C ARG A 198 14.08 -7.49 -24.09
N GLU A 199 14.37 -7.34 -22.79
CA GLU A 199 15.75 -7.11 -22.32
C GLU A 199 16.67 -8.25 -22.70
N GLN A 200 16.18 -9.50 -22.70
CA GLN A 200 16.92 -10.67 -23.09
C GLN A 200 17.13 -10.70 -24.61
N GLU A 201 16.12 -10.38 -25.42
CA GLU A 201 16.24 -10.26 -26.89
C GLU A 201 17.22 -9.15 -27.28
N ASP A 202 17.17 -7.99 -26.61
CA ASP A 202 18.12 -6.89 -26.87
C ASP A 202 19.55 -7.28 -26.50
N PHE A 203 19.75 -7.99 -25.40
CA PHE A 203 21.06 -8.52 -24.99
C PHE A 203 21.60 -9.54 -26.00
N ASP A 204 20.75 -10.44 -26.49
CA ASP A 204 21.12 -11.43 -27.49
C ASP A 204 21.51 -10.78 -28.82
N ILE A 205 20.81 -9.72 -29.22
CA ILE A 205 21.13 -8.93 -30.43
C ILE A 205 22.47 -8.24 -30.23
N GLU A 206 22.71 -7.56 -29.12
CA GLU A 206 23.97 -6.88 -28.81
C GLU A 206 25.16 -7.87 -28.80
N THR A 207 24.94 -9.06 -28.23
CA THR A 207 25.98 -10.12 -28.21
C THR A 207 26.33 -10.60 -29.60
N LYS A 208 25.32 -10.87 -30.45
CA LYS A 208 25.53 -11.26 -31.86
C LYS A 208 26.22 -10.18 -32.67
N GLU A 209 25.89 -8.91 -32.45
CA GLU A 209 26.57 -7.80 -33.11
C GLU A 209 28.05 -7.71 -32.69
N LYS A 210 28.37 -7.94 -31.41
CA LYS A 210 29.76 -7.99 -30.91
C LYS A 210 30.53 -9.16 -31.51
N GLU A 211 29.92 -10.34 -31.57
CA GLU A 211 30.52 -11.52 -32.21
C GLU A 211 30.77 -11.30 -33.69
N LEU A 212 29.84 -10.70 -34.42
CA LEU A 212 30.00 -10.38 -35.85
C LEU A 212 31.13 -9.36 -36.05
N LYS A 213 31.20 -8.29 -35.24
CA LYS A 213 32.31 -7.32 -35.32
C LYS A 213 33.65 -7.98 -35.06
N PHE A 214 33.73 -8.84 -34.04
CA PHE A 214 34.96 -9.58 -33.73
C PHE A 214 35.36 -10.52 -34.85
N SER A 215 34.43 -11.23 -35.46
CA SER A 215 34.73 -12.12 -36.62
C SER A 215 35.22 -11.36 -37.84
N LEU A 216 34.63 -10.18 -38.15
CA LEU A 216 35.06 -9.30 -39.22
C LEU A 216 36.45 -8.72 -38.96
N GLU A 217 36.76 -8.32 -37.74
CA GLU A 217 38.09 -7.84 -37.34
C GLU A 217 39.14 -8.93 -37.46
N LYS A 218 38.82 -10.15 -37.01
CA LYS A 218 39.68 -11.32 -37.15
C LYS A 218 39.96 -11.60 -38.65
N GLN A 219 38.96 -11.61 -39.50
CA GLN A 219 39.10 -11.84 -40.95
C GLN A 219 39.97 -10.75 -41.61
N LYS A 220 39.82 -9.47 -41.20
CA LYS A 220 40.71 -8.37 -41.64
C LYS A 220 42.16 -8.60 -41.22
N ASN A 221 42.39 -9.00 -39.98
CA ASN A 221 43.70 -9.27 -39.46
C ASN A 221 44.36 -10.46 -40.15
N ASP A 222 43.61 -11.55 -40.39
CA ASP A 222 44.11 -12.72 -41.13
C ASP A 222 44.47 -12.34 -42.58
N SER A 223 43.65 -11.52 -43.24
CA SER A 223 43.95 -11.02 -44.59
C SER A 223 45.20 -10.13 -44.60
N LEU A 224 45.37 -9.25 -43.59
CA LEU A 224 46.54 -8.40 -43.43
C LEU A 224 47.81 -9.24 -43.21
N MET A 225 47.71 -10.28 -42.35
CA MET A 225 48.84 -11.21 -42.12
C MET A 225 49.25 -11.93 -43.41
N MET A 226 48.28 -12.45 -44.21
CA MET A 226 48.57 -13.06 -45.52
C MET A 226 49.25 -12.07 -46.47
N GLN A 227 48.86 -10.78 -46.48
CA GLN A 227 49.56 -9.77 -47.32
C GLN A 227 50.99 -9.51 -46.85
N ILE A 228 51.21 -9.45 -45.52
CA ILE A 228 52.52 -9.28 -44.93
C ILE A 228 53.41 -10.46 -45.28
N ASP A 229 52.90 -11.69 -45.15
CA ASP A 229 53.64 -12.92 -45.51
C ASP A 229 53.98 -12.99 -47.05
N ALA A 230 53.00 -12.66 -47.91
CA ALA A 230 53.19 -12.57 -49.29
C ALA A 230 54.29 -11.54 -49.71
N ASN A 231 54.25 -10.36 -49.04
CA ASN A 231 55.28 -9.34 -49.25
C ASN A 231 56.66 -9.77 -48.74
N ALA A 232 56.68 -10.42 -47.54
CA ALA A 232 57.90 -10.97 -46.97
C ALA A 232 58.54 -12.02 -47.93
N ILE A 233 57.73 -12.94 -48.45
CA ILE A 233 58.17 -13.94 -49.45
C ILE A 233 58.68 -13.26 -50.70
N LYS A 234 57.96 -12.25 -51.20
CA LYS A 234 58.38 -11.51 -52.45
C LYS A 234 59.69 -10.77 -52.17
N ASN A 235 59.89 -10.14 -51.07
CA ASN A 235 61.10 -9.45 -50.67
C ASN A 235 62.29 -10.46 -50.54
N TYR A 236 61.97 -11.59 -49.89
CA TYR A 236 63.01 -12.68 -49.80
C TYR A 236 63.40 -13.19 -51.10
N GLN A 237 62.46 -13.48 -52.06
CA GLN A 237 62.77 -13.92 -53.44
C GLN A 237 63.55 -12.85 -54.18
N ASN A 238 63.22 -11.56 -54.09
CA ASN A 238 63.97 -10.50 -54.77
C ASN A 238 65.42 -10.40 -54.23
N THR A 239 65.59 -10.54 -52.88
CA THR A 239 66.89 -10.55 -52.28
C THR A 239 67.76 -11.77 -52.74
N LEU A 240 67.12 -12.94 -52.85
CA LEU A 240 67.76 -14.13 -53.36
C LEU A 240 68.16 -13.94 -54.82
N ASN A 241 67.26 -13.42 -55.65
CA ASN A 241 67.56 -13.20 -57.10
C ASN A 241 68.67 -12.17 -57.29
N GLN A 242 68.81 -11.18 -56.45
CA GLN A 242 69.90 -10.21 -56.47
C GLN A 242 71.24 -10.80 -55.97
N SER A 243 71.18 -11.77 -55.06
CA SER A 243 72.37 -12.39 -54.47
C SER A 243 72.81 -13.68 -55.20
N LEU A 244 71.98 -14.28 -56.04
CA LEU A 244 72.26 -15.49 -56.78
C LEU A 244 73.05 -15.16 -58.04
N THR A 245 74.37 -15.24 -57.94
CA THR A 245 75.27 -15.22 -59.07
C THR A 245 75.37 -16.63 -59.60
N ASP A 246 75.50 -16.81 -60.97
CA ASP A 246 75.67 -18.14 -61.65
C ASP A 246 76.78 -19.00 -61.01
N LYS A 247 77.81 -18.37 -60.45
CA LYS A 247 78.85 -19.06 -59.69
C LYS A 247 78.34 -19.66 -58.34
N LEU A 248 77.46 -18.99 -57.65
CA LEU A 248 76.91 -19.47 -56.37
C LEU A 248 75.91 -20.62 -56.61
N LEU A 249 75.13 -20.57 -57.70
CA LEU A 249 74.20 -21.65 -58.08
C LEU A 249 75.00 -22.92 -58.48
N LYS A 250 76.07 -22.77 -59.20
CA LYS A 250 76.95 -23.89 -59.47
C LYS A 250 77.66 -24.46 -58.25
N PHE A 251 78.06 -23.60 -57.29
CA PHE A 251 78.67 -24.04 -56.03
C PHE A 251 77.64 -24.81 -55.17
N LYS A 252 76.43 -24.30 -55.02
CA LYS A 252 75.31 -24.94 -54.26
C LYS A 252 74.93 -26.27 -54.93
N SER A 253 74.87 -26.35 -56.28
CA SER A 253 74.54 -27.59 -56.96
C SER A 253 75.63 -28.68 -56.76
N ILE A 254 76.87 -28.28 -56.67
CA ILE A 254 77.98 -29.17 -56.32
C ILE A 254 77.91 -29.64 -54.87
N GLU A 255 77.55 -28.73 -53.95
CA GLU A 255 77.41 -29.06 -52.52
C GLU A 255 76.26 -30.05 -52.30
N ILE A 256 75.09 -29.82 -52.92
CA ILE A 256 73.92 -30.71 -52.82
C ILE A 256 74.24 -32.07 -53.50
N THR A 257 74.94 -32.07 -54.65
CA THR A 257 75.42 -33.32 -55.29
C THR A 257 76.36 -34.10 -54.39
N LYS A 258 77.25 -33.39 -53.64
CA LYS A 258 78.18 -34.02 -52.74
C LYS A 258 77.48 -34.60 -51.49
N GLU A 259 76.42 -33.99 -51.02
CA GLU A 259 75.56 -34.54 -49.94
C GLU A 259 74.76 -35.74 -50.42
N LEU A 260 74.18 -35.66 -51.66
CA LEU A 260 73.43 -36.76 -52.24
C LEU A 260 74.30 -38.00 -52.45
N VAL A 261 75.58 -37.84 -52.86
CA VAL A 261 76.56 -38.95 -52.99
C VAL A 261 76.86 -39.63 -51.64
N LYS A 262 76.72 -38.93 -50.51
CA LYS A 262 76.87 -39.49 -49.14
C LYS A 262 75.65 -40.28 -48.66
N SER A 263 74.52 -40.19 -49.36
CA SER A 263 73.31 -40.89 -48.98
C SER A 263 73.33 -42.32 -49.48
N PRO A 264 73.22 -43.33 -48.65
CA PRO A 264 73.33 -44.74 -49.03
C PRO A 264 72.21 -45.26 -49.98
N ASN A 265 71.13 -44.44 -50.12
CA ASN A 265 69.95 -44.82 -50.95
C ASN A 265 69.76 -44.00 -52.22
N ALA A 266 70.73 -43.15 -52.63
CA ALA A 266 70.57 -42.32 -53.83
C ALA A 266 71.19 -42.97 -55.04
N LYS A 267 70.38 -43.30 -56.06
CA LYS A 267 70.81 -43.65 -57.41
C LYS A 267 70.96 -42.36 -58.21
N ILE A 268 72.20 -41.98 -58.57
CA ILE A 268 72.47 -40.81 -59.39
C ILE A 268 72.84 -41.29 -60.80
N ILE A 269 72.10 -40.87 -61.82
CA ILE A 269 72.45 -41.11 -63.27
C ILE A 269 72.85 -39.74 -63.81
N ILE A 270 74.11 -39.65 -64.27
CA ILE A 270 74.69 -38.45 -64.87
C ILE A 270 74.72 -38.72 -66.39
N THR A 271 73.97 -37.95 -67.18
CA THR A 271 73.98 -37.93 -68.62
C THR A 271 74.13 -36.49 -69.10
N ASP A 272 75.12 -36.19 -69.93
CA ASP A 272 75.40 -34.90 -70.58
C ASP A 272 75.16 -33.61 -69.76
N GLY A 273 75.58 -33.61 -68.48
CA GLY A 273 75.58 -32.42 -67.66
C GLY A 273 74.24 -32.03 -67.08
N LYS A 274 73.20 -32.82 -67.26
CA LYS A 274 71.85 -32.63 -66.53
C LYS A 274 71.62 -33.76 -65.55
N THR A 275 71.46 -33.42 -64.27
CA THR A 275 71.16 -34.39 -63.26
C THR A 275 69.69 -34.60 -63.16
N MET A 276 69.17 -35.82 -63.42
CA MET A 276 67.82 -36.27 -63.15
C MET A 276 67.82 -37.10 -61.89
N MET A 277 67.02 -36.69 -60.89
CA MET A 277 66.69 -37.51 -59.72
C MET A 277 65.52 -38.41 -60.00
N LEU A 278 65.69 -39.69 -59.88
CA LEU A 278 64.63 -40.66 -59.92
C LEU A 278 64.34 -41.07 -58.46
N ASN A 279 63.20 -40.63 -57.96
CA ASN A 279 62.68 -41.15 -56.71
C ASN A 279 62.15 -42.56 -56.90
N ASN A 280 62.70 -43.50 -56.20
CA ASN A 280 62.18 -44.87 -56.17
C ASN A 280 60.89 -44.85 -55.34
N ILE A 281 59.73 -44.84 -56.00
CA ILE A 281 58.49 -45.17 -55.37
C ILE A 281 58.52 -46.70 -55.20
N SER A 282 58.85 -47.17 -54.00
CA SER A 282 58.62 -48.57 -53.66
C SER A 282 57.20 -48.70 -53.20
N ASP A 283 56.36 -49.35 -53.95
CA ASP A 283 55.10 -49.90 -53.51
C ASP A 283 55.30 -50.78 -52.28
N LYS A 284 54.60 -50.44 -51.21
CA LYS A 284 53.90 -51.38 -50.32
C LYS A 284 52.79 -50.67 -49.62
#